data_d1367b802f14e412882864a870772edf
#
_entry.id   d1367b802f14e412882864a870772edf
#
_cell.length_a   1.000
_cell.length_b   1.000
_cell.length_c   1.000
_cell.angle_alpha   90.00
_cell.angle_beta   90.00
_cell.angle_gamma   90.00
#
_symmetry.space_group_name_H-M   'P 1'
#
loop_
_entity.id
_entity.type
_entity.pdbx_description
1 polymer ?
#
loop_
_entity_poly.entity_id
_entity_poly.type
_entity_poly.pdbx_seq_one_letter_code
_entity_poly.pdbx_strand_id
1 'polypeptide(L)'
;MMSILREDEEGTLARLFTTPTDRTSILTGKFVAVFFTVILQGIVLMVAGRVAFGIHWGNPAGVALALLGQVIAATGLGVLLISFVKNTRQGGPVLGGGLTTLGMLGGLFTANIPGGMPAAFNAIGTFIPQGWVLKSWRMVLDGQTAGDLVVPFLVITAMGIVMFAVGAMMFRKRFA
;
A
#
# COMPACT_ATOMS: atom_id res chain seq x y z
N MET A 1 5.11 -10.52 2.62
CA MET A 1 6.25 -9.85 3.31
C MET A 1 6.63 -10.54 4.62
N MET A 2 5.67 -10.96 5.45
CA MET A 2 5.95 -11.76 6.66
C MET A 2 6.72 -13.06 6.38
N SER A 3 6.62 -13.62 5.18
CA SER A 3 7.36 -14.83 4.79
C SER A 3 8.88 -14.67 4.89
N ILE A 4 9.42 -13.47 4.59
CA ILE A 4 10.87 -13.21 4.68
C ILE A 4 11.37 -13.33 6.12
N LEU A 5 10.61 -12.75 7.07
CA LEU A 5 10.97 -12.82 8.50
C LEU A 5 10.85 -14.24 9.04
N ARG A 6 9.83 -14.96 8.60
CA ARG A 6 9.63 -16.35 8.98
C ARG A 6 10.73 -17.26 8.45
N GLU A 7 11.11 -17.06 7.19
CA GLU A 7 12.22 -17.80 6.58
C GLU A 7 13.58 -17.47 7.25
N ASP A 8 13.75 -16.23 7.73
CA ASP A 8 14.92 -15.82 8.51
C ASP A 8 14.96 -16.52 9.89
N GLU A 9 13.82 -16.54 10.60
CA GLU A 9 13.69 -17.21 11.89
C GLU A 9 13.82 -18.74 11.81
N GLU A 10 13.33 -19.34 10.71
CA GLU A 10 13.42 -20.78 10.44
C GLU A 10 14.78 -21.19 9.85
N GLY A 11 15.70 -20.23 9.61
CA GLY A 11 17.01 -20.49 9.01
C GLY A 11 16.98 -20.92 7.55
N THR A 12 15.79 -20.92 6.91
CA THR A 12 15.61 -21.31 5.51
C THR A 12 16.13 -20.22 4.57
N LEU A 13 16.16 -18.96 5.02
CA LEU A 13 16.74 -17.85 4.26
C LEU A 13 18.24 -18.05 4.04
N ALA A 14 18.97 -18.57 5.03
CA ALA A 14 20.39 -18.88 4.91
C ALA A 14 20.66 -19.97 3.85
N ARG A 15 19.77 -20.97 3.74
CA ARG A 15 19.85 -22.01 2.71
C ARG A 15 19.54 -21.47 1.31
N LEU A 16 18.62 -20.51 1.18
CA LEU A 16 18.35 -19.81 -0.08
C LEU A 16 19.58 -19.05 -0.58
N PHE A 17 20.38 -18.50 0.31
CA PHE A 17 21.62 -17.79 -0.04
C PHE A 17 22.79 -18.72 -0.42
N THR A 18 22.69 -20.02 -0.19
CA THR A 18 23.67 -21.01 -0.70
C THR A 18 23.35 -21.47 -2.13
N THR A 19 22.18 -21.09 -2.69
CA THR A 19 21.87 -21.33 -4.09
C THR A 19 22.54 -20.25 -4.97
N PRO A 20 22.84 -20.52 -6.25
CA PRO A 20 23.43 -19.55 -7.17
C PRO A 20 22.47 -18.41 -7.56
N THR A 21 21.42 -18.17 -6.76
CA THR A 21 20.40 -17.15 -7.02
C THR A 21 20.80 -15.86 -6.31
N ASP A 22 20.85 -14.76 -7.06
CA ASP A 22 21.16 -13.44 -6.49
C ASP A 22 20.10 -13.00 -5.48
N ARG A 23 20.54 -12.43 -4.35
CA ARG A 23 19.70 -11.92 -3.28
C ARG A 23 18.66 -10.91 -3.78
N THR A 24 19.06 -10.08 -4.75
CA THR A 24 18.21 -9.08 -5.37
C THR A 24 17.04 -9.74 -6.10
N SER A 25 17.30 -10.84 -6.81
CA SER A 25 16.25 -11.59 -7.53
C SER A 25 15.21 -12.19 -6.60
N ILE A 26 15.64 -12.73 -5.45
CA ILE A 26 14.73 -13.29 -4.44
C ILE A 26 13.81 -12.20 -3.86
N LEU A 27 14.40 -11.05 -3.48
CA LEU A 27 13.63 -9.93 -2.94
C LEU A 27 12.67 -9.36 -3.98
N THR A 28 13.15 -9.12 -5.20
CA THR A 28 12.32 -8.61 -6.30
C THR A 28 11.15 -9.55 -6.59
N GLY A 29 11.39 -10.86 -6.65
CA GLY A 29 10.31 -11.84 -6.85
C GLY A 29 9.22 -11.76 -5.77
N LYS A 30 9.61 -11.58 -4.50
CA LYS A 30 8.65 -11.42 -3.41
C LYS A 30 7.86 -10.11 -3.51
N PHE A 31 8.51 -9.01 -3.92
CA PHE A 31 7.80 -7.74 -4.12
C PHE A 31 6.82 -7.80 -5.29
N VAL A 32 7.23 -8.40 -6.40
CA VAL A 32 6.37 -8.64 -7.55
C VAL A 32 5.16 -9.48 -7.17
N ALA A 33 5.35 -10.56 -6.40
CA ALA A 33 4.25 -11.39 -5.90
C ALA A 33 3.27 -10.59 -5.03
N VAL A 34 3.77 -9.75 -4.11
CA VAL A 34 2.92 -8.88 -3.28
C VAL A 34 2.16 -7.89 -4.14
N PHE A 35 2.84 -7.25 -5.10
CA PHE A 35 2.23 -6.28 -6.01
C PHE A 35 1.05 -6.89 -6.77
N PHE A 36 1.24 -8.05 -7.40
CA PHE A 36 0.16 -8.75 -8.11
C PHE A 36 -0.95 -9.23 -7.17
N THR A 37 -0.62 -9.69 -5.96
CA THR A 37 -1.62 -10.09 -4.97
C THR A 37 -2.52 -8.91 -4.59
N VAL A 38 -1.95 -7.72 -4.36
CA VAL A 38 -2.72 -6.52 -4.00
C VAL A 38 -3.59 -6.05 -5.18
N ILE A 39 -3.09 -6.11 -6.42
CA ILE A 39 -3.90 -5.83 -7.61
C ILE A 39 -5.09 -6.79 -7.70
N LEU A 40 -4.84 -8.10 -7.62
CA LEU A 40 -5.89 -9.11 -7.69
C LEU A 40 -6.94 -8.89 -6.60
N GLN A 41 -6.49 -8.66 -5.36
CA GLN A 41 -7.38 -8.34 -4.23
C GLN A 41 -8.22 -7.08 -4.50
N GLY A 42 -7.62 -6.04 -5.04
CA GLY A 42 -8.34 -4.81 -5.42
C GLY A 42 -9.41 -5.08 -6.47
N ILE A 43 -9.09 -5.82 -7.52
CA ILE A 43 -10.06 -6.20 -8.58
C ILE A 43 -11.20 -7.04 -8.00
N VAL A 44 -10.89 -8.05 -7.17
CA VAL A 44 -11.92 -8.89 -6.52
C VAL A 44 -12.84 -8.03 -5.65
N LEU A 45 -12.31 -7.10 -4.86
CA LEU A 45 -13.12 -6.21 -4.03
C LEU A 45 -13.98 -5.28 -4.87
N MET A 46 -13.49 -4.79 -6.00
CA MET A 46 -14.27 -3.95 -6.92
C MET A 46 -15.42 -4.75 -7.54
N VAL A 47 -15.15 -5.96 -8.01
CA VAL A 47 -16.19 -6.84 -8.57
C VAL A 47 -17.24 -7.17 -7.50
N ALA A 48 -16.78 -7.54 -6.30
CA ALA A 48 -17.67 -7.82 -5.18
C ALA A 48 -18.51 -6.59 -4.79
N GLY A 49 -17.90 -5.39 -4.74
CA GLY A 49 -18.60 -4.13 -4.46
C GLY A 49 -19.69 -3.82 -5.51
N ARG A 50 -19.40 -4.07 -6.78
CA ARG A 50 -20.39 -3.92 -7.87
C ARG A 50 -21.54 -4.91 -7.74
N VAL A 51 -21.23 -6.18 -7.48
CA VAL A 51 -22.23 -7.25 -7.43
C VAL A 51 -23.09 -7.18 -6.17
N ALA A 52 -22.46 -6.97 -5.00
CA ALA A 52 -23.15 -6.99 -3.73
C ALA A 52 -23.86 -5.66 -3.38
N PHE A 53 -23.28 -4.53 -3.79
CA PHE A 53 -23.75 -3.19 -3.39
C PHE A 53 -24.16 -2.31 -4.57
N GLY A 54 -24.07 -2.81 -5.82
CA GLY A 54 -24.44 -2.04 -7.01
C GLY A 54 -23.53 -0.82 -7.27
N ILE A 55 -22.29 -0.82 -6.76
CA ILE A 55 -21.38 0.33 -6.89
C ILE A 55 -21.02 0.54 -8.37
N HIS A 56 -21.24 1.76 -8.87
CA HIS A 56 -20.80 2.18 -10.18
C HIS A 56 -19.46 2.91 -10.06
N TRP A 57 -18.41 2.27 -10.56
CA TRP A 57 -17.02 2.74 -10.39
C TRP A 57 -16.62 3.89 -11.33
N GLY A 58 -17.55 4.44 -12.10
CA GLY A 58 -17.24 5.56 -13.02
C GLY A 58 -16.33 5.19 -14.19
N ASN A 59 -15.44 6.11 -14.57
CA ASN A 59 -14.58 5.96 -15.74
C ASN A 59 -13.51 4.87 -15.52
N PRO A 60 -13.39 3.84 -16.39
CA PRO A 60 -12.41 2.76 -16.25
C PRO A 60 -10.94 3.22 -16.17
N ALA A 61 -10.58 4.27 -16.91
CA ALA A 61 -9.21 4.81 -16.86
C ALA A 61 -8.91 5.48 -15.52
N GLY A 62 -9.89 6.22 -14.95
CA GLY A 62 -9.78 6.79 -13.61
C GLY A 62 -9.65 5.71 -12.54
N VAL A 63 -10.45 4.66 -12.65
CA VAL A 63 -10.38 3.48 -11.78
C VAL A 63 -9.00 2.82 -11.84
N ALA A 64 -8.44 2.64 -13.05
CA ALA A 64 -7.11 2.06 -13.22
C ALA A 64 -6.02 2.90 -12.55
N LEU A 65 -6.06 4.24 -12.68
CA LEU A 65 -5.12 5.15 -12.01
C LEU A 65 -5.25 5.07 -10.48
N ALA A 66 -6.47 5.09 -9.95
CA ALA A 66 -6.70 5.00 -8.51
C ALA A 66 -6.21 3.65 -7.95
N LEU A 67 -6.51 2.54 -8.62
CA LEU A 67 -6.09 1.20 -8.22
C LEU A 67 -4.56 1.06 -8.28
N LEU A 68 -3.93 1.46 -9.37
CA LEU A 68 -2.47 1.39 -9.52
C LEU A 68 -1.77 2.27 -8.48
N GLY A 69 -2.23 3.49 -8.26
CA GLY A 69 -1.71 4.37 -7.22
C GLY A 69 -1.81 3.73 -5.83
N GLN A 70 -2.97 3.17 -5.50
CA GLN A 70 -3.19 2.45 -4.23
C GLN A 70 -2.23 1.27 -4.07
N VAL A 71 -2.01 0.47 -5.12
CA VAL A 71 -1.11 -0.69 -5.07
C VAL A 71 0.34 -0.26 -4.85
N ILE A 72 0.80 0.79 -5.55
CA ILE A 72 2.14 1.35 -5.38
C ILE A 72 2.33 1.87 -3.95
N ALA A 73 1.37 2.65 -3.44
CA ALA A 73 1.40 3.17 -2.07
C ALA A 73 1.39 2.05 -1.03
N ALA A 74 0.52 1.05 -1.18
CA ALA A 74 0.41 -0.08 -0.27
C ALA A 74 1.70 -0.92 -0.25
N THR A 75 2.30 -1.14 -1.41
CA THR A 75 3.57 -1.88 -1.53
C THR A 75 4.71 -1.10 -0.88
N GLY A 76 4.86 0.19 -1.18
CA GLY A 76 5.89 1.06 -0.60
C GLY A 76 5.77 1.17 0.92
N LEU A 77 4.56 1.43 1.41
CA LEU A 77 4.28 1.49 2.85
C LEU A 77 4.52 0.15 3.55
N GLY A 78 4.10 -0.95 2.92
CA GLY A 78 4.33 -2.30 3.44
C GLY A 78 5.82 -2.61 3.61
N VAL A 79 6.67 -2.22 2.63
CA VAL A 79 8.13 -2.37 2.71
C VAL A 79 8.70 -1.52 3.83
N LEU A 80 8.24 -0.27 3.95
CA LEU A 80 8.66 0.62 5.02
C LEU A 80 8.29 0.05 6.40
N LEU A 81 7.05 -0.37 6.61
CA LEU A 81 6.60 -0.89 7.90
C LEU A 81 7.33 -2.20 8.28
N ILE A 82 7.53 -3.12 7.31
CA ILE A 82 8.25 -4.36 7.59
C ILE A 82 9.71 -4.12 7.98
N SER A 83 10.33 -3.03 7.52
CA SER A 83 11.71 -2.68 7.88
C SER A 83 11.89 -2.39 9.37
N PHE A 84 10.82 -2.01 10.08
CA PHE A 84 10.80 -1.82 11.54
C PHE A 84 10.55 -3.11 12.32
N VAL A 85 10.08 -4.16 11.67
CA VAL A 85 9.75 -5.44 12.31
C VAL A 85 11.03 -6.25 12.53
N LYS A 86 11.31 -6.64 13.78
CA LYS A 86 12.51 -7.41 14.16
C LYS A 86 12.27 -8.92 14.16
N ASN A 87 11.05 -9.35 14.44
CA ASN A 87 10.65 -10.76 14.48
C ASN A 87 9.19 -10.93 14.04
N THR A 88 8.79 -12.17 13.72
CA THR A 88 7.44 -12.48 13.25
C THR A 88 6.36 -12.10 14.25
N ARG A 89 6.63 -12.17 15.57
CA ARG A 89 5.67 -11.80 16.61
C ARG A 89 5.33 -10.31 16.59
N GLN A 90 6.28 -9.45 16.20
CA GLN A 90 6.06 -8.00 16.08
C GLN A 90 5.36 -7.62 14.78
N GLY A 91 5.34 -8.51 13.79
CA GLY A 91 4.78 -8.23 12.46
C GLY A 91 3.30 -7.85 12.50
N GLY A 92 2.48 -8.61 13.23
CA GLY A 92 1.05 -8.33 13.40
C GLY A 92 0.79 -6.93 14.00
N PRO A 93 1.30 -6.61 15.20
CA PRO A 93 1.14 -5.30 15.81
C PRO A 93 1.69 -4.14 14.98
N VAL A 94 2.88 -4.27 14.37
CA VAL A 94 3.49 -3.19 13.59
C VAL A 94 2.75 -2.96 12.28
N LEU A 95 2.43 -4.03 11.54
CA LEU A 95 1.69 -3.89 10.27
C LEU A 95 0.23 -3.52 10.55
N GLY A 96 -0.46 -4.25 11.41
CA GLY A 96 -1.87 -3.99 11.73
C GLY A 96 -2.06 -2.64 12.41
N GLY A 97 -1.35 -2.38 13.50
CA GLY A 97 -1.40 -1.12 14.23
C GLY A 97 -0.95 0.07 13.37
N GLY A 98 0.18 -0.07 12.66
CA GLY A 98 0.70 0.97 11.78
C GLY A 98 -0.25 1.31 10.64
N LEU A 99 -0.76 0.31 9.92
CA LEU A 99 -1.72 0.54 8.82
C LEU A 99 -3.04 1.13 9.33
N THR A 100 -3.54 0.66 10.48
CA THR A 100 -4.77 1.19 11.06
C THR A 100 -4.58 2.65 11.48
N THR A 101 -3.50 2.97 12.18
CA THR A 101 -3.20 4.35 12.62
C THR A 101 -3.05 5.28 11.42
N LEU A 102 -2.28 4.90 10.40
CA LEU A 102 -2.12 5.69 9.19
C LEU A 102 -3.42 5.82 8.40
N GLY A 103 -4.24 4.76 8.37
CA GLY A 103 -5.57 4.80 7.78
C GLY A 103 -6.51 5.77 8.50
N MET A 104 -6.50 5.78 9.83
CA MET A 104 -7.27 6.75 10.63
C MET A 104 -6.81 8.18 10.34
N LEU A 105 -5.51 8.44 10.41
CA LEU A 105 -4.93 9.75 10.12
C LEU A 105 -5.16 10.18 8.67
N GLY A 106 -5.16 9.24 7.72
CA GLY A 106 -5.49 9.46 6.31
C GLY A 106 -6.98 9.67 6.03
N GLY A 107 -7.84 9.57 7.06
CA GLY A 107 -9.26 9.90 6.96
C GLY A 107 -10.19 8.74 6.56
N LEU A 108 -9.72 7.50 6.55
CA LEU A 108 -10.55 6.34 6.19
C LEU A 108 -11.78 6.20 7.12
N PHE A 109 -11.63 6.47 8.41
CA PHE A 109 -12.71 6.36 9.40
C PHE A 109 -13.61 7.58 9.45
N THR A 110 -13.16 8.72 8.94
CA THR A 110 -13.91 9.98 8.93
C THR A 110 -14.50 10.30 7.56
N ALA A 111 -14.34 9.41 6.61
CA ALA A 111 -14.77 9.56 5.22
C ALA A 111 -16.28 9.88 5.10
N ASN A 112 -17.10 9.34 5.99
CA ASN A 112 -18.56 9.42 5.96
C ASN A 112 -19.17 10.28 7.09
N ILE A 113 -18.36 11.11 7.78
CA ILE A 113 -18.90 11.99 8.82
C ILE A 113 -19.67 13.15 8.16
N PRO A 114 -20.97 13.33 8.47
CA PRO A 114 -21.72 14.49 8.01
C PRO A 114 -21.03 15.78 8.46
N GLY A 115 -20.85 16.73 7.55
CA GLY A 115 -20.11 17.98 7.82
C GLY A 115 -18.63 17.94 7.46
N GLY A 116 -18.14 16.80 6.98
CA GLY A 116 -16.76 16.66 6.51
C GLY A 116 -15.76 16.40 7.63
N MET A 117 -14.52 16.23 7.22
CA MET A 117 -13.40 15.97 8.12
C MET A 117 -12.94 17.29 8.77
N PRO A 118 -12.65 17.31 10.08
CA PRO A 118 -12.00 18.46 10.70
C PRO A 118 -10.76 18.91 9.91
N ALA A 119 -10.56 20.21 9.76
CA ALA A 119 -9.49 20.78 8.94
C ALA A 119 -8.09 20.22 9.29
N ALA A 120 -7.86 19.95 10.57
CA ALA A 120 -6.60 19.34 11.05
C ALA A 120 -6.35 17.95 10.45
N PHE A 121 -7.37 17.09 10.35
CA PHE A 121 -7.24 15.76 9.73
C PHE A 121 -7.04 15.85 8.23
N ASN A 122 -7.72 16.79 7.56
CA ASN A 122 -7.47 17.04 6.14
C ASN A 122 -6.00 17.44 5.88
N ALA A 123 -5.45 18.33 6.71
CA ALA A 123 -4.05 18.74 6.60
C ALA A 123 -3.09 17.56 6.82
N ILE A 124 -3.33 16.73 7.86
CA ILE A 124 -2.51 15.54 8.12
C ILE A 124 -2.65 14.53 6.97
N GLY A 125 -3.84 14.33 6.45
CA GLY A 125 -4.11 13.41 5.34
C GLY A 125 -3.31 13.73 4.07
N THR A 126 -2.93 14.99 3.84
CA THR A 126 -2.10 15.38 2.68
C THR A 126 -0.66 14.87 2.76
N PHE A 127 -0.16 14.55 3.94
CA PHE A 127 1.18 13.99 4.16
C PHE A 127 1.19 12.46 4.21
N ILE A 128 0.03 11.82 4.12
CA ILE A 128 -0.14 10.37 4.24
C ILE A 128 -0.69 9.82 2.93
N PRO A 129 -0.08 8.76 2.34
CA PRO A 129 -0.54 8.22 1.07
C PRO A 129 -2.01 7.76 1.10
N GLN A 130 -2.51 7.29 2.26
CA GLN A 130 -3.90 6.87 2.41
C GLN A 130 -4.90 8.01 2.18
N GLY A 131 -4.56 9.25 2.58
CA GLY A 131 -5.42 10.41 2.33
C GLY A 131 -5.56 10.70 0.84
N TRP A 132 -4.49 10.59 0.07
CA TRP A 132 -4.50 10.75 -1.38
C TRP A 132 -5.20 9.60 -2.08
N VAL A 133 -5.03 8.37 -1.61
CA VAL A 133 -5.77 7.20 -2.10
C VAL A 133 -7.26 7.40 -1.90
N LEU A 134 -7.68 7.79 -0.70
CA LEU A 134 -9.08 8.08 -0.40
C LEU A 134 -9.64 9.18 -1.29
N LYS A 135 -8.87 10.27 -1.50
CA LYS A 135 -9.23 11.35 -2.41
C LYS A 135 -9.42 10.83 -3.84
N SER A 136 -8.51 10.01 -4.34
CA SER A 136 -8.62 9.43 -5.70
C SER A 136 -9.87 8.59 -5.86
N TRP A 137 -10.19 7.73 -4.90
CA TRP A 137 -11.40 6.92 -4.95
C TRP A 137 -12.69 7.74 -4.88
N ARG A 138 -12.72 8.83 -4.09
CA ARG A 138 -13.84 9.77 -4.10
C ARG A 138 -14.02 10.42 -5.47
N MET A 139 -12.93 10.92 -6.06
CA MET A 139 -12.96 11.52 -7.40
C MET A 139 -13.50 10.54 -8.46
N VAL A 140 -13.12 9.26 -8.37
CA VAL A 140 -13.65 8.19 -9.23
C VAL A 140 -15.17 8.01 -9.04
N LEU A 141 -15.64 7.94 -7.79
CA LEU A 141 -17.04 7.76 -7.46
C LEU A 141 -17.89 9.00 -7.82
N ASP A 142 -17.30 10.19 -7.73
CA ASP A 142 -17.92 11.47 -8.14
C ASP A 142 -17.96 11.65 -9.66
N GLY A 143 -17.44 10.66 -10.44
CA GLY A 143 -17.50 10.66 -11.89
C GLY A 143 -16.49 11.60 -12.57
N GLN A 144 -15.42 12.00 -11.85
CA GLN A 144 -14.39 12.86 -12.43
C GLN A 144 -13.62 12.14 -13.54
N THR A 145 -12.98 12.92 -14.42
CA THR A 145 -12.25 12.39 -15.56
C THR A 145 -10.91 11.78 -15.16
N ALA A 146 -10.35 10.91 -16.01
CA ALA A 146 -9.02 10.36 -15.77
C ALA A 146 -7.94 11.46 -15.71
N GLY A 147 -8.13 12.58 -16.40
CA GLY A 147 -7.22 13.73 -16.36
C GLY A 147 -7.10 14.34 -14.97
N ASP A 148 -8.20 14.44 -14.23
CA ASP A 148 -8.24 14.99 -12.87
C ASP A 148 -7.49 14.10 -11.87
N LEU A 149 -7.43 12.77 -12.14
CA LEU A 149 -6.75 11.80 -11.30
C LEU A 149 -5.24 11.72 -11.54
N VAL A 150 -4.71 12.35 -12.59
CA VAL A 150 -3.25 12.30 -12.88
C VAL A 150 -2.44 12.90 -11.72
N VAL A 151 -2.86 14.05 -11.20
CA VAL A 151 -2.13 14.69 -10.09
C VAL A 151 -2.14 13.84 -8.82
N PRO A 152 -3.29 13.37 -8.31
CA PRO A 152 -3.31 12.42 -7.19
C PRO A 152 -2.46 11.17 -7.44
N PHE A 153 -2.55 10.57 -8.63
CA PHE A 153 -1.76 9.41 -9.00
C PHE A 153 -0.26 9.65 -8.92
N LEU A 154 0.22 10.79 -9.45
CA LEU A 154 1.65 11.15 -9.38
C LEU A 154 2.12 11.35 -7.94
N VAL A 155 1.31 12.02 -7.10
CA VAL A 155 1.64 12.24 -5.68
C VAL A 155 1.71 10.91 -4.94
N ILE A 156 0.70 10.05 -5.10
CA ILE A 156 0.66 8.73 -4.47
C ILE A 156 1.86 7.88 -4.90
N THR A 157 2.16 7.90 -6.20
CA THR A 157 3.29 7.14 -6.77
C THR A 157 4.62 7.64 -6.21
N ALA A 158 4.84 8.96 -6.17
CA ALA A 158 6.03 9.56 -5.58
C ALA A 158 6.20 9.18 -4.11
N MET A 159 5.13 9.28 -3.31
CA MET A 159 5.14 8.87 -1.90
C MET A 159 5.44 7.38 -1.74
N GLY A 160 4.82 6.53 -2.56
CA GLY A 160 5.04 5.08 -2.55
C GLY A 160 6.47 4.71 -2.89
N ILE A 161 7.06 5.34 -3.92
CA ILE A 161 8.46 5.13 -4.31
C ILE A 161 9.43 5.57 -3.20
N VAL A 162 9.20 6.74 -2.59
CA VAL A 162 10.04 7.23 -1.48
C VAL A 162 9.98 6.27 -0.30
N MET A 163 8.78 5.83 0.09
CA MET A 163 8.60 4.87 1.19
C MET A 163 9.26 3.53 0.88
N PHE A 164 9.12 3.04 -0.36
CA PHE A 164 9.78 1.84 -0.82
C PHE A 164 11.31 1.96 -0.74
N ALA A 165 11.88 3.06 -1.25
CA ALA A 165 13.32 3.29 -1.26
C ALA A 165 13.88 3.36 0.17
N VAL A 166 13.22 4.11 1.07
CA VAL A 166 13.62 4.21 2.48
C VAL A 166 13.53 2.85 3.16
N GLY A 167 12.42 2.14 3.00
CA GLY A 167 12.22 0.81 3.58
C GLY A 167 13.25 -0.21 3.06
N ALA A 168 13.54 -0.20 1.76
CA ALA A 168 14.53 -1.07 1.15
C ALA A 168 15.97 -0.76 1.65
N MET A 169 16.32 0.52 1.81
CA MET A 169 17.61 0.91 2.38
C MET A 169 17.75 0.47 3.84
N MET A 170 16.70 0.63 4.65
CA MET A 170 16.71 0.17 6.04
C MET A 170 16.83 -1.36 6.12
N PHE A 171 16.11 -2.07 5.26
CA PHE A 171 16.15 -3.52 5.19
C PHE A 171 17.54 -4.02 4.79
N ARG A 172 18.16 -3.40 3.78
CA ARG A 172 19.51 -3.74 3.32
C ARG A 172 20.56 -3.59 4.42
N LYS A 173 20.50 -2.49 5.22
CA LYS A 173 21.42 -2.27 6.34
C LYS A 173 21.33 -3.34 7.44
N ARG A 174 20.20 -4.01 7.54
CA ARG A 174 19.97 -5.04 8.56
C ARG A 174 20.58 -6.38 8.19
N PHE A 175 20.67 -6.69 6.90
CA PHE A 175 21.15 -7.98 6.36
C PHE A 175 22.51 -7.87 5.65
N ALA A 176 23.18 -6.71 5.69
CA ALA A 176 24.56 -6.49 5.27
C ALA A 176 25.51 -6.79 6.42
#